data_83882d03580e92f85b06be42d8c597ae
#
_entry.id   83882d03580e92f85b06be42d8c597ae
#
_cell.length_a   1.000
_cell.length_b   1.000
_cell.length_c   1.000
_cell.angle_alpha   90.00
_cell.angle_beta   90.00
_cell.angle_gamma   90.00
#
_symmetry.space_group_name_H-M   'P 1'
#
loop_
_entity.id
_entity.type
_entity.pdbx_description
1 polymer ?
#
loop_
_entity_poly.entity_id
_entity_poly.type
_entity_poly.pdbx_seq_one_letter_code
_entity_poly.pdbx_strand_id
1 'polypeptide(L)'
;MDRHGLVCRAVLEQPDITQRELAGKLDVSLGTANGLIKECLAKGYIGEESSQKGKARWRLMPDGQKLLDQYKVDGALIIAACFGSRFVPLTFETPKGLLEVFGERMIERQIKQLHEVGIRNITIAVGYLKEKFEYLIDKYGVELLYNPEYTSKNTLTTIYRARKVLEGRNMYVLSSDNWMRENMYHSYECGAWYSSAFQKGETREWCLYFNKKGRITGVKVGGRDQWVMYGPAYFSREFSRQFLPVLEAYYKTPGTEQFYWEQVYVDMLEGEARRRLEEEGGGLLEAAQEAGGLAASRWDEIEMDVNRQPDDQVYEFENLEELRLFDPRYQNHSDNAAMKLVAEVFKVPESSIKDIRCLKAGMTNKSFLFKVEDR
;
A
#
# COMPACT_ATOMS: atom_id res chain seq x y z
N MET A 1 16.00 2.83 -5.06
CA MET A 1 15.82 1.63 -5.94
C MET A 1 17.07 1.35 -6.78
N ASP A 2 17.39 0.05 -7.01
CA ASP A 2 18.49 -0.35 -7.91
C ASP A 2 18.07 -0.15 -9.38
N ARG A 3 18.73 0.80 -10.05
CA ARG A 3 18.41 1.18 -11.43
C ARG A 3 18.78 0.11 -12.45
N HIS A 4 19.84 -0.68 -12.22
CA HIS A 4 20.17 -1.79 -13.11
C HIS A 4 19.13 -2.91 -13.00
N GLY A 5 18.68 -3.22 -11.79
CA GLY A 5 17.56 -4.15 -11.57
C GLY A 5 16.29 -3.69 -12.28
N LEU A 6 15.96 -2.39 -12.22
CA LEU A 6 14.80 -1.84 -12.93
C LEU A 6 14.91 -1.99 -14.46
N VAL A 7 16.11 -1.79 -15.05
CA VAL A 7 16.35 -2.04 -16.47
C VAL A 7 16.17 -3.53 -16.81
N CYS A 8 16.74 -4.42 -16.00
CA CYS A 8 16.59 -5.87 -16.17
C CYS A 8 15.12 -6.30 -16.10
N ARG A 9 14.36 -5.78 -15.14
CA ARG A 9 12.91 -6.02 -15.03
C ARG A 9 12.17 -5.53 -16.25
N ALA A 10 12.41 -4.30 -16.69
CA ALA A 10 11.76 -3.73 -17.87
C ALA A 10 12.03 -4.55 -19.15
N VAL A 11 13.26 -5.04 -19.32
CA VAL A 11 13.64 -5.92 -20.43
C VAL A 11 12.98 -7.30 -20.32
N LEU A 12 12.86 -7.85 -19.12
CA LEU A 12 12.17 -9.13 -18.89
C LEU A 12 10.68 -9.04 -19.25
N GLU A 13 10.02 -7.96 -18.82
CA GLU A 13 8.60 -7.74 -19.06
C GLU A 13 8.29 -7.34 -20.52
N GLN A 14 9.18 -6.57 -21.13
CA GLN A 14 9.01 -6.06 -22.50
C GLN A 14 10.36 -6.10 -23.26
N PRO A 15 10.69 -7.22 -23.91
CA PRO A 15 11.98 -7.37 -24.62
C PRO A 15 12.25 -6.39 -25.74
N ASP A 16 11.20 -5.81 -26.34
CA ASP A 16 11.27 -4.79 -27.40
C ASP A 16 11.11 -3.36 -26.89
N ILE A 17 11.27 -3.15 -25.59
CA ILE A 17 11.16 -1.81 -24.97
C ILE A 17 12.16 -0.84 -25.60
N THR A 18 11.67 0.30 -26.06
CA THR A 18 12.52 1.37 -26.59
C THR A 18 13.16 2.17 -25.46
N GLN A 19 14.28 2.84 -25.78
CA GLN A 19 14.95 3.74 -24.80
C GLN A 19 14.01 4.84 -24.27
N ARG A 20 13.06 5.31 -25.08
CA ARG A 20 12.07 6.33 -24.68
C ARG A 20 11.03 5.75 -23.72
N GLU A 21 10.52 4.56 -24.00
CA GLU A 21 9.59 3.86 -23.11
C GLU A 21 10.26 3.51 -21.79
N LEU A 22 11.52 3.04 -21.85
CA LEU A 22 12.31 2.78 -20.64
C LEU A 22 12.50 4.05 -19.80
N ALA A 23 12.84 5.17 -20.45
CA ALA A 23 12.99 6.46 -19.77
C ALA A 23 11.69 6.86 -19.06
N GLY A 24 10.53 6.66 -19.71
CA GLY A 24 9.21 6.89 -19.11
C GLY A 24 8.92 5.93 -17.96
N LYS A 25 9.17 4.61 -18.13
CA LYS A 25 8.94 3.62 -17.06
C LYS A 25 9.81 3.86 -15.81
N LEU A 26 11.05 4.31 -16.01
CA LEU A 26 11.98 4.58 -14.91
C LEU A 26 11.90 6.01 -14.37
N ASP A 27 11.08 6.85 -15.00
CA ASP A 27 10.94 8.27 -14.70
C ASP A 27 12.30 9.01 -14.66
N VAL A 28 13.09 8.81 -15.73
CA VAL A 28 14.41 9.40 -15.92
C VAL A 28 14.53 10.08 -17.29
N SER A 29 15.56 10.91 -17.48
CA SER A 29 15.85 11.46 -18.80
C SER A 29 16.25 10.37 -19.79
N LEU A 30 16.01 10.63 -21.09
CA LEU A 30 16.43 9.72 -22.17
C LEU A 30 17.94 9.45 -22.13
N GLY A 31 18.76 10.48 -21.79
CA GLY A 31 20.20 10.33 -21.62
C GLY A 31 20.57 9.39 -20.49
N THR A 32 19.87 9.47 -19.35
CA THR A 32 20.05 8.57 -18.21
C THR A 32 19.66 7.14 -18.59
N ALA A 33 18.51 6.93 -19.24
CA ALA A 33 18.07 5.61 -19.68
C ALA A 33 19.11 4.97 -20.64
N ASN A 34 19.64 5.75 -21.59
CA ASN A 34 20.67 5.30 -22.51
C ASN A 34 21.98 4.91 -21.79
N GLY A 35 22.38 5.69 -20.77
CA GLY A 35 23.52 5.38 -19.91
C GLY A 35 23.33 4.06 -19.20
N LEU A 36 22.17 3.85 -18.56
CA LEU A 36 21.82 2.62 -17.85
C LEU A 36 21.81 1.38 -18.75
N ILE A 37 21.29 1.51 -19.98
CA ILE A 37 21.32 0.41 -20.97
C ILE A 37 22.78 0.04 -21.28
N LYS A 38 23.66 1.03 -21.57
CA LYS A 38 25.07 0.80 -21.85
C LYS A 38 25.77 0.13 -20.66
N GLU A 39 25.49 0.56 -19.45
CA GLU A 39 26.05 -0.06 -18.25
C GLU A 39 25.58 -1.51 -18.08
N CYS A 40 24.28 -1.80 -18.31
CA CYS A 40 23.73 -3.15 -18.24
C CYS A 40 24.33 -4.06 -19.33
N LEU A 41 24.55 -3.56 -20.54
CA LEU A 41 25.26 -4.28 -21.62
C LEU A 41 26.72 -4.59 -21.21
N ALA A 42 27.45 -3.58 -20.72
CA ALA A 42 28.84 -3.72 -20.30
C ALA A 42 29.01 -4.73 -19.14
N LYS A 43 28.02 -4.81 -18.23
CA LYS A 43 28.00 -5.75 -17.13
C LYS A 43 27.47 -7.15 -17.50
N GLY A 44 27.02 -7.34 -18.74
CA GLY A 44 26.43 -8.60 -19.20
C GLY A 44 25.07 -8.92 -18.57
N TYR A 45 24.36 -7.91 -18.04
CA TYR A 45 23.01 -8.09 -17.50
C TYR A 45 21.95 -8.24 -18.58
N ILE A 46 22.11 -7.52 -19.69
CA ILE A 46 21.28 -7.63 -20.87
C ILE A 46 22.15 -7.84 -22.12
N GLY A 47 21.58 -8.43 -23.15
CA GLY A 47 22.18 -8.57 -24.48
C GLY A 47 21.30 -7.98 -25.55
N GLU A 48 21.88 -7.56 -26.66
CA GLU A 48 21.14 -7.07 -27.83
C GLU A 48 20.89 -8.21 -28.80
N GLU A 49 19.63 -8.39 -29.21
CA GLU A 49 19.25 -9.30 -30.27
C GLU A 49 18.96 -8.51 -31.55
N SER A 50 19.54 -8.91 -32.69
CA SER A 50 19.23 -8.28 -33.97
C SER A 50 17.78 -8.57 -34.36
N SER A 51 16.99 -7.50 -34.48
CA SER A 51 15.61 -7.58 -34.95
C SER A 51 15.57 -7.50 -36.48
N GLN A 52 14.78 -8.36 -37.13
CA GLN A 52 14.53 -8.33 -38.58
C GLN A 52 13.85 -7.01 -39.07
N LYS A 53 13.43 -6.12 -38.16
CA LYS A 53 12.74 -4.85 -38.46
C LYS A 53 13.53 -3.61 -38.02
N GLY A 54 14.83 -3.71 -37.76
CA GLY A 54 15.67 -2.54 -37.41
C GLY A 54 15.40 -1.92 -36.04
N LYS A 55 14.58 -2.55 -35.19
CA LYS A 55 14.40 -2.15 -33.77
C LYS A 55 15.31 -2.99 -32.91
N ALA A 56 15.97 -2.36 -31.93
CA ALA A 56 16.72 -3.09 -30.91
C ALA A 56 15.74 -3.99 -30.10
N ARG A 57 16.13 -5.21 -29.91
CA ARG A 57 15.45 -6.14 -29.00
C ARG A 57 16.45 -6.57 -27.93
N TRP A 58 16.02 -6.49 -26.71
CA TRP A 58 16.86 -6.81 -25.56
C TRP A 58 16.54 -8.23 -25.05
N ARG A 59 17.56 -8.88 -24.54
CA ARG A 59 17.40 -10.15 -23.85
C ARG A 59 18.03 -10.06 -22.47
N LEU A 60 17.32 -10.53 -21.44
CA LEU A 60 17.90 -10.69 -20.12
C LEU A 60 18.94 -11.82 -20.14
N MET A 61 20.14 -11.53 -19.64
CA MET A 61 21.25 -12.48 -19.58
C MET A 61 21.29 -13.16 -18.21
N PRO A 62 22.00 -14.30 -18.05
CA PRO A 62 22.07 -15.04 -16.80
C PRO A 62 22.50 -14.17 -15.59
N ASP A 63 23.43 -13.25 -15.78
CA ASP A 63 23.88 -12.38 -14.69
C ASP A 63 22.84 -11.29 -14.36
N GLY A 64 22.06 -10.83 -15.35
CA GLY A 64 20.89 -9.99 -15.13
C GLY A 64 19.78 -10.72 -14.39
N GLN A 65 19.56 -12.00 -14.68
CA GLN A 65 18.62 -12.84 -13.93
C GLN A 65 19.05 -13.00 -12.47
N LYS A 66 20.33 -13.30 -12.21
CA LYS A 66 20.87 -13.36 -10.84
C LYS A 66 20.71 -12.05 -10.07
N LEU A 67 20.86 -10.92 -10.77
CA LEU A 67 20.59 -9.60 -10.18
C LEU A 67 19.11 -9.46 -9.81
N LEU A 68 18.18 -9.88 -10.66
CA LEU A 68 16.74 -9.83 -10.38
C LEU A 68 16.31 -10.80 -9.28
N ASP A 69 16.92 -11.98 -9.18
CA ASP A 69 16.50 -13.03 -8.23
C ASP A 69 16.54 -12.54 -6.77
N GLN A 70 17.45 -11.62 -6.43
CA GLN A 70 17.48 -11.00 -5.09
C GLN A 70 16.32 -10.04 -4.83
N TYR A 71 15.66 -9.54 -5.88
CA TYR A 71 14.53 -8.62 -5.86
C TYR A 71 13.19 -9.31 -6.12
N LYS A 72 13.19 -10.64 -6.20
CA LYS A 72 11.96 -11.41 -6.36
C LYS A 72 11.01 -11.11 -5.21
N VAL A 73 9.76 -10.83 -5.54
CA VAL A 73 8.70 -10.61 -4.56
C VAL A 73 8.31 -11.96 -3.95
N ASP A 74 8.37 -12.04 -2.62
CA ASP A 74 8.05 -13.26 -1.86
C ASP A 74 6.56 -13.40 -1.57
N GLY A 75 5.81 -12.29 -1.55
CA GLY A 75 4.38 -12.30 -1.27
C GLY A 75 3.78 -10.92 -1.04
N ALA A 76 2.60 -10.91 -0.45
CA ALA A 76 1.88 -9.70 -0.06
C ALA A 76 1.19 -9.86 1.30
N LEU A 77 1.17 -8.77 2.07
CA LEU A 77 0.36 -8.59 3.26
C LEU A 77 -0.74 -7.58 2.93
N ILE A 78 -2.01 -7.99 3.05
CA ILE A 78 -3.17 -7.10 2.86
C ILE A 78 -3.77 -6.77 4.23
N ILE A 79 -3.81 -5.50 4.60
CA ILE A 79 -4.39 -5.01 5.85
C ILE A 79 -5.90 -4.85 5.67
N ALA A 80 -6.69 -5.62 6.41
CA ALA A 80 -8.15 -5.66 6.34
C ALA A 80 -8.80 -5.68 7.73
N ALA A 81 -8.13 -5.18 8.76
CA ALA A 81 -8.58 -5.31 10.14
C ALA A 81 -9.56 -4.21 10.57
N CYS A 82 -9.60 -3.06 9.89
CA CYS A 82 -10.34 -1.87 10.31
C CYS A 82 -11.86 -2.01 10.14
N PHE A 83 -12.61 -1.30 11.01
CA PHE A 83 -14.08 -1.24 10.96
C PHE A 83 -14.63 -0.45 9.76
N GLY A 84 -13.91 0.59 9.29
CA GLY A 84 -14.41 1.44 8.20
C GLY A 84 -15.59 2.31 8.58
N SER A 85 -15.52 3.01 9.72
CA SER A 85 -16.62 3.81 10.31
C SER A 85 -17.21 4.88 9.39
N ARG A 86 -16.45 5.35 8.40
CA ARG A 86 -16.91 6.34 7.41
C ARG A 86 -17.82 5.75 6.32
N PHE A 87 -17.95 4.42 6.28
CA PHE A 87 -18.82 3.68 5.35
C PHE A 87 -20.07 3.09 6.00
N VAL A 88 -20.38 3.48 7.25
CA VAL A 88 -21.65 3.04 7.83
C VAL A 88 -22.83 3.58 7.02
N PRO A 89 -23.95 2.84 6.91
CA PRO A 89 -24.22 1.56 7.54
C PRO A 89 -23.72 0.31 6.78
N LEU A 90 -23.09 0.48 5.59
CA LEU A 90 -22.62 -0.65 4.79
C LEU A 90 -21.64 -1.53 5.58
N THR A 91 -20.70 -0.90 6.28
CA THR A 91 -19.69 -1.62 7.06
C THR A 91 -20.23 -2.26 8.34
N PHE A 92 -21.49 -2.08 8.69
CA PHE A 92 -22.11 -2.89 9.72
C PHE A 92 -22.32 -4.36 9.30
N GLU A 93 -22.38 -4.63 8.01
CA GLU A 93 -22.66 -5.95 7.45
C GLU A 93 -21.49 -6.48 6.60
N THR A 94 -20.74 -5.58 5.94
CA THR A 94 -19.69 -5.92 4.99
C THR A 94 -18.42 -5.12 5.27
N PRO A 95 -17.28 -5.76 5.59
CA PRO A 95 -16.00 -5.07 5.74
C PRO A 95 -15.66 -4.19 4.53
N LYS A 96 -15.02 -3.03 4.74
CA LYS A 96 -14.72 -2.06 3.68
C LYS A 96 -14.03 -2.69 2.46
N GLY A 97 -13.02 -3.55 2.67
CA GLY A 97 -12.29 -4.24 1.60
C GLY A 97 -13.13 -5.26 0.80
N LEU A 98 -14.30 -5.67 1.31
CA LEU A 98 -15.25 -6.55 0.63
C LEU A 98 -16.37 -5.78 -0.10
N LEU A 99 -16.38 -4.45 -0.03
CA LEU A 99 -17.29 -3.65 -0.85
C LEU A 99 -16.91 -3.82 -2.33
N GLU A 100 -17.93 -3.84 -3.16
CA GLU A 100 -17.76 -4.03 -4.60
C GLU A 100 -17.58 -2.67 -5.29
N VAL A 101 -16.67 -2.62 -6.24
CA VAL A 101 -16.50 -1.52 -7.17
C VAL A 101 -16.59 -2.09 -8.58
N PHE A 102 -17.56 -1.61 -9.36
CA PHE A 102 -17.92 -2.14 -10.68
C PHE A 102 -18.19 -3.66 -10.69
N GLY A 103 -18.78 -4.22 -9.61
CA GLY A 103 -19.14 -5.63 -9.51
C GLY A 103 -18.01 -6.55 -9.06
N GLU A 104 -16.88 -6.01 -8.63
CA GLU A 104 -15.75 -6.76 -8.12
C GLU A 104 -15.35 -6.24 -6.74
N ARG A 105 -15.18 -7.14 -5.77
CA ARG A 105 -14.70 -6.76 -4.43
C ARG A 105 -13.29 -6.21 -4.49
N MET A 106 -13.03 -5.08 -3.83
CA MET A 106 -11.73 -4.40 -3.88
C MET A 106 -10.57 -5.34 -3.54
N ILE A 107 -10.69 -6.11 -2.47
CA ILE A 107 -9.64 -7.06 -2.07
C ILE A 107 -9.47 -8.21 -3.08
N GLU A 108 -10.55 -8.69 -3.70
CA GLU A 108 -10.46 -9.75 -4.71
C GLU A 108 -9.75 -9.27 -5.98
N ARG A 109 -9.99 -8.02 -6.37
CA ARG A 109 -9.26 -7.38 -7.47
C ARG A 109 -7.76 -7.33 -7.20
N GLN A 110 -7.35 -6.90 -6.01
CA GLN A 110 -5.94 -6.89 -5.62
C GLN A 110 -5.32 -8.30 -5.66
N ILE A 111 -6.02 -9.31 -5.11
CA ILE A 111 -5.56 -10.70 -5.13
C ILE A 111 -5.37 -11.20 -6.57
N LYS A 112 -6.31 -10.92 -7.47
CA LYS A 112 -6.21 -11.31 -8.87
C LYS A 112 -5.03 -10.63 -9.56
N GLN A 113 -4.84 -9.33 -9.35
CA GLN A 113 -3.70 -8.58 -9.90
C GLN A 113 -2.36 -9.13 -9.39
N LEU A 114 -2.25 -9.49 -8.11
CA LEU A 114 -1.07 -10.17 -7.56
C LEU A 114 -0.86 -11.54 -8.23
N HIS A 115 -1.93 -12.32 -8.41
CA HIS A 115 -1.87 -13.61 -9.06
C HIS A 115 -1.43 -13.55 -10.54
N GLU A 116 -1.83 -12.50 -11.27
CA GLU A 116 -1.43 -12.26 -12.66
C GLU A 116 0.09 -12.15 -12.82
N VAL A 117 0.77 -11.59 -11.84
CA VAL A 117 2.24 -11.46 -11.82
C VAL A 117 2.93 -12.59 -11.04
N GLY A 118 2.20 -13.67 -10.73
CA GLY A 118 2.75 -14.88 -10.11
C GLY A 118 2.94 -14.82 -8.59
N ILE A 119 2.42 -13.78 -7.91
CA ILE A 119 2.49 -13.65 -6.45
C ILE A 119 1.33 -14.41 -5.84
N ARG A 120 1.62 -15.58 -5.20
CA ARG A 120 0.63 -16.49 -4.63
C ARG A 120 0.62 -16.50 -3.10
N ASN A 121 1.74 -16.18 -2.47
CA ASN A 121 1.86 -16.13 -1.02
C ASN A 121 1.24 -14.82 -0.50
N ILE A 122 -0.04 -14.86 -0.14
CA ILE A 122 -0.81 -13.68 0.29
C ILE A 122 -1.35 -13.94 1.68
N THR A 123 -1.01 -13.07 2.63
CA THR A 123 -1.57 -13.06 3.98
C THR A 123 -2.50 -11.86 4.12
N ILE A 124 -3.71 -12.08 4.64
CA ILE A 124 -4.67 -11.01 4.91
C ILE A 124 -4.77 -10.84 6.42
N ALA A 125 -4.38 -9.68 6.93
CA ALA A 125 -4.54 -9.34 8.34
C ALA A 125 -5.97 -8.85 8.59
N VAL A 126 -6.76 -9.66 9.25
CA VAL A 126 -8.19 -9.45 9.50
C VAL A 126 -8.48 -9.08 10.95
N GLY A 127 -9.58 -8.39 11.19
CA GLY A 127 -10.06 -8.00 12.53
C GLY A 127 -11.58 -7.97 12.57
N TYR A 128 -12.15 -6.84 12.19
CA TYR A 128 -13.59 -6.64 12.14
C TYR A 128 -14.26 -7.58 11.13
N LEU A 129 -15.32 -8.30 11.55
CA LEU A 129 -16.06 -9.28 10.74
C LEU A 129 -15.12 -10.26 10.00
N LYS A 130 -14.10 -10.74 10.68
CA LYS A 130 -13.05 -11.61 10.12
C LYS A 130 -13.62 -12.84 9.38
N GLU A 131 -14.74 -13.39 9.84
CA GLU A 131 -15.43 -14.53 9.26
C GLU A 131 -15.90 -14.28 7.81
N LYS A 132 -16.10 -13.02 7.45
CA LYS A 132 -16.47 -12.64 6.07
C LYS A 132 -15.35 -12.83 5.05
N PHE A 133 -14.11 -12.98 5.52
CA PHE A 133 -12.94 -13.20 4.66
C PHE A 133 -12.59 -14.67 4.47
N GLU A 134 -13.18 -15.59 5.24
CA GLU A 134 -12.80 -17.01 5.24
C GLU A 134 -12.93 -17.68 3.87
N TYR A 135 -13.94 -17.30 3.07
CA TYR A 135 -14.11 -17.84 1.72
C TYR A 135 -12.93 -17.55 0.77
N LEU A 136 -12.10 -16.53 1.07
CA LEU A 136 -10.91 -16.21 0.28
C LEU A 136 -9.83 -17.28 0.40
N ILE A 137 -9.81 -18.03 1.50
CA ILE A 137 -8.90 -19.16 1.71
C ILE A 137 -9.13 -20.19 0.61
N ASP A 138 -10.37 -20.68 0.48
CA ASP A 138 -10.73 -21.70 -0.50
C ASP A 138 -10.67 -21.17 -1.94
N LYS A 139 -11.05 -19.91 -2.14
CA LYS A 139 -11.16 -19.31 -3.48
C LYS A 139 -9.80 -18.96 -4.08
N TYR A 140 -8.86 -18.49 -3.26
CA TYR A 140 -7.61 -17.89 -3.73
C TYR A 140 -6.35 -18.47 -3.08
N GLY A 141 -6.48 -19.34 -2.09
CA GLY A 141 -5.35 -19.95 -1.39
C GLY A 141 -4.60 -18.96 -0.49
N VAL A 142 -5.29 -17.94 0.06
CA VAL A 142 -4.70 -16.95 0.96
C VAL A 142 -4.66 -17.45 2.39
N GLU A 143 -3.81 -16.84 3.22
CA GLU A 143 -3.78 -17.07 4.66
C GLU A 143 -4.44 -15.91 5.39
N LEU A 144 -5.19 -16.20 6.46
CA LEU A 144 -5.77 -15.17 7.34
C LEU A 144 -4.96 -15.08 8.63
N LEU A 145 -4.57 -13.85 8.98
CA LEU A 145 -3.91 -13.52 10.23
C LEU A 145 -4.84 -12.63 11.06
N TYR A 146 -5.28 -13.12 12.24
CA TYR A 146 -6.17 -12.36 13.09
C TYR A 146 -5.44 -11.34 13.96
N ASN A 147 -5.85 -10.08 13.91
CA ASN A 147 -5.45 -9.03 14.83
C ASN A 147 -6.56 -8.79 15.87
N PRO A 148 -6.43 -9.29 17.12
CA PRO A 148 -7.47 -9.11 18.15
C PRO A 148 -7.54 -7.69 18.72
N GLU A 149 -6.53 -6.86 18.47
CA GLU A 149 -6.41 -5.49 19.01
C GLU A 149 -6.98 -4.42 18.07
N TYR A 150 -7.64 -4.83 16.97
CA TYR A 150 -8.16 -3.93 15.95
C TYR A 150 -9.14 -2.85 16.45
N THR A 151 -9.77 -3.08 17.61
CA THR A 151 -10.71 -2.12 18.22
C THR A 151 -10.04 -1.05 19.06
N SER A 152 -8.84 -1.32 19.58
CA SER A 152 -8.13 -0.49 20.56
C SER A 152 -6.85 0.11 20.04
N LYS A 153 -6.29 -0.43 18.95
CA LYS A 153 -5.01 -0.01 18.34
C LYS A 153 -5.12 0.14 16.85
N ASN A 154 -4.22 0.95 16.27
CA ASN A 154 -4.20 1.27 14.85
C ASN A 154 -3.26 0.33 14.04
N THR A 155 -2.92 0.69 12.80
CA THR A 155 -2.22 -0.14 11.80
C THR A 155 -0.82 -0.56 12.23
N LEU A 156 -0.13 0.21 13.08
CA LEU A 156 1.12 -0.20 13.72
C LEU A 156 0.99 -1.60 14.33
N THR A 157 -0.08 -1.84 15.09
CA THR A 157 -0.33 -3.15 15.72
C THR A 157 -0.57 -4.24 14.68
N THR A 158 -1.24 -3.93 13.58
CA THR A 158 -1.49 -4.91 12.52
C THR A 158 -0.17 -5.36 11.88
N ILE A 159 0.73 -4.43 11.57
CA ILE A 159 2.08 -4.76 11.06
C ILE A 159 2.88 -5.54 12.11
N TYR A 160 2.83 -5.14 13.38
CA TYR A 160 3.49 -5.88 14.45
C TYR A 160 3.02 -7.35 14.53
N ARG A 161 1.70 -7.58 14.45
CA ARG A 161 1.13 -8.94 14.43
C ARG A 161 1.60 -9.73 13.20
N ALA A 162 1.71 -9.06 12.06
CA ALA A 162 2.16 -9.65 10.81
C ALA A 162 3.69 -9.67 10.64
N ARG A 163 4.50 -9.19 11.61
CA ARG A 163 5.95 -9.03 11.45
C ARG A 163 6.67 -10.31 10.99
N LYS A 164 6.24 -11.48 11.47
CA LYS A 164 6.78 -12.78 11.06
C LYS A 164 6.55 -13.10 9.58
N VAL A 165 5.50 -12.53 8.99
CA VAL A 165 5.21 -12.65 7.54
C VAL A 165 6.16 -11.77 6.74
N LEU A 166 6.58 -10.63 7.28
CA LEU A 166 7.42 -9.63 6.63
C LEU A 166 8.93 -9.88 6.82
N GLU A 167 9.31 -10.50 7.95
CA GLU A 167 10.71 -10.68 8.35
C GLU A 167 11.51 -11.46 7.31
N GLY A 168 12.63 -10.87 6.85
CA GLY A 168 13.53 -11.46 5.87
C GLY A 168 12.96 -11.68 4.48
N ARG A 169 11.85 -11.05 4.13
CA ARG A 169 11.12 -11.20 2.87
C ARG A 169 10.94 -9.87 2.13
N ASN A 170 10.74 -10.00 0.85
CA ASN A 170 10.37 -8.94 -0.08
C ASN A 170 8.85 -8.95 -0.26
N MET A 171 8.11 -8.01 0.34
CA MET A 171 6.66 -8.08 0.48
C MET A 171 5.96 -6.80 0.06
N TYR A 172 4.87 -6.93 -0.68
CA TYR A 172 3.90 -5.84 -0.77
C TYR A 172 3.15 -5.69 0.56
N VAL A 173 2.89 -4.45 0.96
CA VAL A 173 2.05 -4.08 2.10
C VAL A 173 0.92 -3.21 1.57
N LEU A 174 -0.29 -3.74 1.64
CA LEU A 174 -1.46 -3.22 0.93
C LEU A 174 -2.58 -2.92 1.91
N SER A 175 -3.41 -1.93 1.60
CA SER A 175 -4.70 -1.73 2.27
C SER A 175 -5.82 -2.37 1.46
N SER A 176 -6.72 -3.11 2.11
CA SER A 176 -7.78 -3.89 1.46
C SER A 176 -8.81 -3.04 0.71
N ASP A 177 -8.85 -1.76 0.99
CA ASP A 177 -9.78 -0.77 0.45
C ASP A 177 -9.20 0.09 -0.69
N ASN A 178 -7.99 -0.22 -1.14
CA ASN A 178 -7.44 0.35 -2.35
C ASN A 178 -8.02 -0.35 -3.59
N TRP A 179 -8.45 0.43 -4.55
CA TRP A 179 -8.86 -0.04 -5.88
C TRP A 179 -7.87 0.48 -6.92
N MET A 180 -7.17 -0.42 -7.63
CA MET A 180 -6.25 -0.07 -8.70
C MET A 180 -6.90 -0.30 -10.05
N ARG A 181 -6.82 0.70 -10.94
CA ARG A 181 -7.37 0.60 -12.30
C ARG A 181 -6.63 -0.47 -13.10
N GLU A 182 -5.33 -0.32 -13.23
CA GLU A 182 -4.45 -1.26 -13.91
C GLU A 182 -3.58 -2.00 -12.90
N ASN A 183 -3.07 -3.17 -13.29
CA ASN A 183 -2.16 -3.91 -12.45
C ASN A 183 -0.83 -3.16 -12.31
N MET A 184 -0.49 -2.75 -11.10
CA MET A 184 0.75 -2.04 -10.79
C MET A 184 1.81 -2.93 -10.11
N TYR A 185 1.49 -4.20 -9.91
CA TYR A 185 2.39 -5.14 -9.27
C TYR A 185 3.35 -5.78 -10.25
N HIS A 186 4.52 -6.17 -9.75
CA HIS A 186 5.57 -6.83 -10.51
C HIS A 186 6.10 -8.04 -9.76
N SER A 187 6.61 -9.04 -10.50
CA SER A 187 7.28 -10.22 -9.89
C SER A 187 8.59 -9.87 -9.21
N TYR A 188 9.18 -8.72 -9.53
CA TYR A 188 10.45 -8.22 -9.00
C TYR A 188 10.33 -6.75 -8.65
N GLU A 189 10.81 -6.36 -7.45
CA GLU A 189 10.83 -4.98 -6.99
C GLU A 189 12.20 -4.58 -6.46
N CYS A 190 12.81 -3.58 -7.06
CA CYS A 190 14.23 -3.25 -6.91
C CYS A 190 14.52 -2.26 -5.77
N GLY A 191 13.80 -2.33 -4.67
CA GLY A 191 13.95 -1.50 -3.48
C GLY A 191 12.62 -1.14 -2.85
N ALA A 192 12.62 -0.75 -1.57
CA ALA A 192 11.39 -0.35 -0.87
C ALA A 192 10.81 0.95 -1.44
N TRP A 193 9.50 1.05 -1.49
CA TRP A 193 8.80 2.23 -1.98
C TRP A 193 7.41 2.40 -1.35
N TYR A 194 6.92 3.64 -1.37
CA TYR A 194 5.54 3.99 -1.07
C TYR A 194 4.88 4.59 -2.31
N SER A 195 3.66 4.14 -2.62
CA SER A 195 2.84 4.69 -3.69
C SER A 195 2.46 6.14 -3.38
N SER A 196 2.35 6.97 -4.40
CA SER A 196 2.06 8.38 -4.25
C SER A 196 1.18 8.89 -5.39
N ALA A 197 0.19 9.68 -5.03
CA ALA A 197 -0.67 10.41 -5.98
C ALA A 197 -0.41 11.92 -5.87
N PHE A 198 -0.52 12.64 -6.99
CA PHE A 198 -0.40 14.10 -6.98
C PHE A 198 -1.74 14.74 -6.64
N GLN A 199 -1.80 15.49 -5.54
CA GLN A 199 -3.00 16.20 -5.12
C GLN A 199 -2.90 17.69 -5.43
N LYS A 200 -3.81 18.16 -6.28
CA LYS A 200 -3.94 19.60 -6.63
C LYS A 200 -4.71 20.34 -5.54
N GLY A 201 -4.29 21.58 -5.30
CA GLY A 201 -4.90 22.42 -4.27
C GLY A 201 -4.40 22.13 -2.87
N GLU A 202 -5.14 22.58 -1.87
CA GLU A 202 -4.82 22.34 -0.47
C GLU A 202 -5.20 20.91 -0.06
N THR A 203 -4.32 20.27 0.70
CA THR A 203 -4.53 18.93 1.24
C THR A 203 -4.18 18.88 2.72
N ARG A 204 -4.77 17.92 3.44
CA ARG A 204 -4.42 17.55 4.82
C ARG A 204 -3.73 16.19 4.90
N GLU A 205 -3.47 15.59 3.74
CA GLU A 205 -2.80 14.30 3.64
C GLU A 205 -1.31 14.39 4.00
N TRP A 206 -0.67 13.25 4.12
CA TRP A 206 0.76 13.13 4.38
C TRP A 206 1.54 13.40 3.09
N CYS A 207 2.12 14.60 2.98
CA CYS A 207 2.85 15.08 1.82
C CYS A 207 4.29 14.58 1.83
N LEU A 208 4.71 13.97 0.72
CA LEU A 208 6.03 13.39 0.52
C LEU A 208 7.01 14.43 -0.02
N TYR A 209 8.19 14.51 0.62
CA TYR A 209 9.35 15.23 0.11
C TYR A 209 10.40 14.21 -0.32
N PHE A 210 10.97 14.38 -1.49
CA PHE A 210 11.93 13.44 -2.05
C PHE A 210 12.99 14.14 -2.89
N ASN A 211 14.16 13.54 -2.99
CA ASN A 211 15.27 14.07 -3.79
C ASN A 211 15.12 13.72 -5.28
N LYS A 212 16.05 14.22 -6.12
CA LYS A 212 16.06 13.98 -7.58
C LYS A 212 16.18 12.51 -7.98
N LYS A 213 16.55 11.61 -7.05
CA LYS A 213 16.64 10.16 -7.29
C LYS A 213 15.34 9.43 -6.90
N GLY A 214 14.33 10.15 -6.38
CA GLY A 214 13.08 9.59 -5.89
C GLY A 214 13.12 9.11 -4.44
N ARG A 215 14.27 9.28 -3.71
CA ARG A 215 14.38 8.91 -2.30
C ARG A 215 13.55 9.85 -1.44
N ILE A 216 12.64 9.31 -0.61
CA ILE A 216 11.88 10.07 0.37
C ILE A 216 12.85 10.65 1.40
N THR A 217 12.75 11.94 1.65
CA THR A 217 13.61 12.70 2.56
C THR A 217 12.85 13.39 3.69
N GLY A 218 11.53 13.32 3.66
CA GLY A 218 10.67 13.86 4.73
C GLY A 218 9.21 13.67 4.38
N VAL A 219 8.35 13.77 5.39
CA VAL A 219 6.90 13.70 5.28
C VAL A 219 6.29 14.79 6.16
N LYS A 220 5.32 15.53 5.63
CA LYS A 220 4.60 16.55 6.42
C LYS A 220 3.11 16.44 6.21
N VAL A 221 2.36 16.62 7.27
CA VAL A 221 0.90 16.68 7.20
C VAL A 221 0.46 18.02 6.64
N GLY A 222 -0.32 17.98 5.56
CA GLY A 222 -0.86 19.15 4.89
C GLY A 222 0.13 19.84 3.94
N GLY A 223 -0.43 20.49 2.94
CA GLY A 223 0.33 21.18 1.91
C GLY A 223 -0.56 21.67 0.78
N ARG A 224 0.06 22.12 -0.30
CA ARG A 224 -0.62 22.55 -1.52
C ARG A 224 0.14 22.07 -2.74
N ASP A 225 -0.60 21.48 -3.70
CA ASP A 225 -0.02 20.94 -4.95
C ASP A 225 1.14 19.98 -4.66
N GLN A 226 0.86 18.90 -3.91
CA GLN A 226 1.87 17.99 -3.38
C GLN A 226 1.61 16.52 -3.79
N TRP A 227 2.68 15.76 -3.82
CA TRP A 227 2.62 14.31 -3.83
C TRP A 227 2.31 13.83 -2.41
N VAL A 228 1.28 13.01 -2.27
CA VAL A 228 0.83 12.48 -0.97
C VAL A 228 1.07 10.97 -0.88
N MET A 229 1.26 10.46 0.34
CA MET A 229 1.24 9.03 0.60
C MET A 229 -0.14 8.48 0.27
N TYR A 230 -0.23 7.57 -0.69
CA TYR A 230 -1.52 7.11 -1.17
C TYR A 230 -1.42 5.72 -1.80
N GLY A 231 -2.14 4.75 -1.24
CA GLY A 231 -2.20 3.41 -1.77
C GLY A 231 -1.12 2.45 -1.25
N PRO A 232 -0.67 1.50 -2.08
CA PRO A 232 0.24 0.44 -1.68
C PRO A 232 1.63 0.90 -1.27
N ALA A 233 2.28 0.07 -0.42
CA ALA A 233 3.70 0.14 -0.14
C ALA A 233 4.39 -1.18 -0.49
N TYR A 234 5.69 -1.15 -0.66
CA TYR A 234 6.52 -2.32 -0.82
C TYR A 234 7.69 -2.29 0.14
N PHE A 235 7.82 -3.33 0.93
CA PHE A 235 8.91 -3.53 1.88
C PHE A 235 9.94 -4.49 1.27
N SER A 236 11.11 -3.97 0.94
CA SER A 236 12.24 -4.85 0.60
C SER A 236 12.71 -5.58 1.87
N ARG A 237 13.38 -6.70 1.69
CA ARG A 237 14.00 -7.47 2.78
C ARG A 237 14.88 -6.61 3.67
N GLU A 238 15.66 -5.71 3.07
CA GLU A 238 16.54 -4.80 3.79
C GLU A 238 15.76 -3.76 4.59
N PHE A 239 14.71 -3.18 3.99
CA PHE A 239 13.80 -2.26 4.71
C PHE A 239 13.16 -2.95 5.91
N SER A 240 12.57 -4.14 5.71
CA SER A 240 11.95 -4.91 6.79
C SER A 240 12.93 -5.23 7.92
N ARG A 241 14.16 -5.58 7.58
CA ARG A 241 15.22 -5.87 8.57
C ARG A 241 15.50 -4.68 9.49
N GLN A 242 15.53 -3.47 8.93
CA GLN A 242 15.80 -2.24 9.70
C GLN A 242 14.56 -1.71 10.41
N PHE A 243 13.41 -1.78 9.78
CA PHE A 243 12.15 -1.18 10.22
C PHE A 243 11.43 -1.97 11.32
N LEU A 244 11.32 -3.29 11.17
CA LEU A 244 10.48 -4.12 12.05
C LEU A 244 10.94 -4.11 13.52
N PRO A 245 12.25 -4.11 13.86
CA PRO A 245 12.68 -4.00 15.26
C PRO A 245 12.29 -2.66 15.91
N VAL A 246 12.34 -1.56 15.16
CA VAL A 246 11.90 -0.24 15.65
C VAL A 246 10.38 -0.22 15.84
N LEU A 247 9.63 -0.77 14.89
CA LEU A 247 8.18 -0.91 14.99
C LEU A 247 7.79 -1.80 16.19
N GLU A 248 8.50 -2.88 16.47
CA GLU A 248 8.28 -3.70 17.67
C GLU A 248 8.55 -2.93 18.97
N ALA A 249 9.59 -2.11 19.00
CA ALA A 249 9.87 -1.22 20.14
C ALA A 249 8.73 -0.23 20.35
N TYR A 250 8.25 0.39 19.28
CA TYR A 250 7.07 1.27 19.34
C TYR A 250 5.82 0.56 19.86
N TYR A 251 5.53 -0.65 19.37
CA TYR A 251 4.38 -1.43 19.86
C TYR A 251 4.41 -1.67 21.37
N LYS A 252 5.61 -1.80 21.96
CA LYS A 252 5.83 -2.02 23.40
C LYS A 252 5.88 -0.73 24.19
N THR A 253 6.01 0.44 23.54
CA THR A 253 6.08 1.75 24.20
C THR A 253 4.66 2.28 24.45
N PRO A 254 4.28 2.65 25.70
CA PRO A 254 2.99 3.25 25.98
C PRO A 254 2.76 4.55 25.19
N GLY A 255 1.51 4.83 24.82
CA GLY A 255 1.13 6.06 24.09
C GLY A 255 1.23 5.94 22.57
N THR A 256 1.68 4.79 22.04
CA THR A 256 1.78 4.54 20.58
C THR A 256 0.61 3.73 20.02
N GLU A 257 -0.41 3.42 20.81
CA GLU A 257 -1.51 2.52 20.46
C GLU A 257 -2.28 2.99 19.22
N GLN A 258 -2.38 4.31 19.02
CA GLN A 258 -3.11 4.91 17.90
C GLN A 258 -2.22 5.26 16.70
N PHE A 259 -0.94 4.85 16.74
CA PHE A 259 -0.03 5.14 15.63
C PHE A 259 -0.34 4.28 14.42
N TYR A 260 -0.22 4.92 13.25
CA TYR A 260 -0.07 4.22 11.98
C TYR A 260 1.36 3.66 11.89
N TRP A 261 1.55 2.62 11.11
CA TRP A 261 2.90 2.09 10.88
C TRP A 261 3.79 3.11 10.16
N GLU A 262 3.19 3.93 9.32
CA GLU A 262 3.85 5.02 8.59
C GLU A 262 4.47 6.04 9.55
N GLN A 263 3.83 6.29 10.71
CA GLN A 263 4.37 7.20 11.71
C GLN A 263 5.74 6.73 12.23
N VAL A 264 5.92 5.42 12.40
CA VAL A 264 7.22 4.86 12.83
C VAL A 264 8.30 5.15 11.78
N TYR A 265 7.97 4.97 10.51
CA TYR A 265 8.89 5.29 9.41
C TYR A 265 9.24 6.77 9.37
N VAL A 266 8.25 7.66 9.51
CA VAL A 266 8.45 9.12 9.55
C VAL A 266 9.32 9.50 10.74
N ASP A 267 9.04 8.98 11.93
CA ASP A 267 9.81 9.23 13.14
C ASP A 267 11.27 8.75 13.01
N MET A 268 11.50 7.62 12.32
CA MET A 268 12.86 7.17 11.99
C MET A 268 13.57 8.18 11.06
N LEU A 269 12.91 8.58 9.99
CA LEU A 269 13.45 9.48 8.98
C LEU A 269 13.77 10.88 9.55
N GLU A 270 13.00 11.35 10.50
CA GLU A 270 13.14 12.67 11.13
C GLU A 270 13.99 12.64 12.42
N GLY A 271 14.49 11.47 12.84
CA GLY A 271 15.28 11.28 14.05
C GLY A 271 14.46 11.24 15.35
N GLU A 272 13.13 11.39 15.27
CA GLU A 272 12.23 11.38 16.42
C GLU A 272 12.10 9.99 17.06
N ALA A 273 12.27 8.91 16.28
CA ALA A 273 12.19 7.55 16.78
C ALA A 273 13.25 7.27 17.86
N ARG A 274 14.47 7.76 17.65
CA ARG A 274 15.53 7.65 18.63
C ARG A 274 15.14 8.35 19.93
N ARG A 275 14.74 9.62 19.85
CA ARG A 275 14.35 10.44 21.01
C ARG A 275 13.24 9.79 21.82
N ARG A 276 12.18 9.35 21.16
CA ARG A 276 11.04 8.68 21.80
C ARG A 276 11.45 7.42 22.55
N LEU A 277 12.26 6.57 21.94
CA LEU A 277 12.69 5.32 22.58
C LEU A 277 13.73 5.56 23.70
N GLU A 278 14.51 6.64 23.65
CA GLU A 278 15.39 7.07 24.76
C GLU A 278 14.55 7.53 25.97
N GLU A 279 13.49 8.32 25.74
CA GLU A 279 12.68 8.92 26.80
C GLU A 279 11.63 7.96 27.36
N GLU A 280 10.95 7.19 26.52
CA GLU A 280 9.76 6.42 26.85
C GLU A 280 9.95 4.90 26.70
N GLY A 281 10.98 4.44 26.00
CA GLY A 281 11.13 3.05 25.56
C GLY A 281 11.77 2.10 26.58
N GLY A 282 12.34 2.57 27.69
CA GLY A 282 12.78 1.69 28.80
C GLY A 282 13.77 0.58 28.38
N GLY A 283 14.81 0.86 27.58
CA GLY A 283 15.79 -0.13 27.08
C GLY A 283 15.41 -0.78 25.73
N LEU A 284 14.26 -0.42 25.15
CA LEU A 284 13.85 -0.94 23.83
C LEU A 284 14.69 -0.37 22.68
N LEU A 285 15.36 0.78 22.90
CA LEU A 285 16.27 1.38 21.92
C LEU A 285 17.42 0.46 21.57
N GLU A 286 18.13 -0.04 22.59
CA GLU A 286 19.27 -0.95 22.42
C GLU A 286 18.83 -2.25 21.74
N ALA A 287 17.71 -2.83 22.18
CA ALA A 287 17.17 -4.03 21.59
C ALA A 287 16.80 -3.84 20.09
N ALA A 288 16.22 -2.69 19.74
CA ALA A 288 15.87 -2.37 18.35
C ALA A 288 17.14 -2.17 17.47
N GLN A 289 18.19 -1.53 18.00
CA GLN A 289 19.46 -1.35 17.30
C GLN A 289 20.16 -2.69 17.04
N GLU A 290 20.24 -3.56 18.06
CA GLU A 290 20.85 -4.87 17.95
C GLU A 290 20.13 -5.75 16.92
N ALA A 291 18.80 -5.85 17.02
CA ALA A 291 17.99 -6.65 16.12
C ALA A 291 17.98 -6.12 14.67
N GLY A 292 17.95 -4.81 14.48
CA GLY A 292 17.95 -4.16 13.16
C GLY A 292 19.33 -4.08 12.49
N GLY A 293 20.40 -4.26 13.25
CA GLY A 293 21.78 -4.14 12.76
C GLY A 293 22.11 -2.73 12.25
N LEU A 294 21.40 -1.71 12.71
CA LEU A 294 21.61 -0.30 12.37
C LEU A 294 21.55 0.55 13.64
N ALA A 295 22.60 1.34 13.89
CA ALA A 295 22.64 2.25 15.02
C ALA A 295 21.51 3.30 14.92
N ALA A 296 20.90 3.68 16.04
CA ALA A 296 19.78 4.64 16.05
C ALA A 296 20.18 6.03 15.49
N SER A 297 21.48 6.38 15.55
CA SER A 297 22.00 7.60 14.91
C SER A 297 21.97 7.58 13.38
N ARG A 298 21.61 6.44 12.78
CA ARG A 298 21.55 6.22 11.32
C ARG A 298 20.19 5.73 10.86
N TRP A 299 19.16 5.78 11.70
CA TRP A 299 17.81 5.38 11.29
C TRP A 299 17.21 6.30 10.23
N ASP A 300 17.65 7.55 10.13
CA ASP A 300 17.33 8.49 9.05
C ASP A 300 17.90 8.06 7.68
N GLU A 301 18.85 7.11 7.67
CA GLU A 301 19.35 6.52 6.44
C GLU A 301 18.46 5.40 5.89
N ILE A 302 17.36 5.05 6.59
CA ILE A 302 16.41 4.03 6.10
C ILE A 302 15.89 4.39 4.72
N GLU A 303 15.99 3.46 3.79
CA GLU A 303 15.74 3.73 2.38
C GLU A 303 14.33 3.34 1.94
N MET A 304 13.54 4.34 1.53
CA MET A 304 12.28 4.14 0.82
C MET A 304 12.16 5.19 -0.30
N ASP A 305 11.76 4.77 -1.47
CA ASP A 305 11.60 5.64 -2.63
C ASP A 305 10.10 5.95 -2.86
N VAL A 306 9.81 7.07 -3.52
CA VAL A 306 8.47 7.38 -3.98
C VAL A 306 8.16 6.59 -5.25
N ASN A 307 7.00 5.93 -5.28
CA ASN A 307 6.45 5.30 -6.49
C ASN A 307 5.27 6.13 -6.98
N ARG A 308 5.55 7.08 -7.89
CA ARG A 308 4.56 8.03 -8.40
C ARG A 308 3.59 7.34 -9.33
N GLN A 309 2.31 7.42 -8.99
CA GLN A 309 1.24 6.86 -9.80
C GLN A 309 0.67 7.93 -10.74
N PRO A 310 0.25 7.55 -11.94
CA PRO A 310 -0.58 8.40 -12.79
C PRO A 310 -1.88 8.79 -12.08
N ASP A 311 -2.45 9.92 -12.48
CA ASP A 311 -3.83 10.25 -12.10
C ASP A 311 -4.74 9.07 -12.48
N ASP A 312 -5.77 8.82 -11.71
CA ASP A 312 -6.74 7.73 -11.93
C ASP A 312 -6.20 6.29 -11.83
N GLN A 313 -5.03 6.05 -11.25
CA GLN A 313 -4.49 4.70 -11.08
C GLN A 313 -4.92 4.03 -9.78
N VAL A 314 -4.82 4.74 -8.68
CA VAL A 314 -5.15 4.23 -7.34
C VAL A 314 -6.31 5.03 -6.77
N TYR A 315 -7.27 4.34 -6.19
CA TYR A 315 -8.42 4.94 -5.52
C TYR A 315 -8.56 4.38 -4.12
N GLU A 316 -8.72 5.27 -3.16
CA GLU A 316 -9.06 4.97 -1.79
C GLU A 316 -10.26 5.84 -1.41
N PHE A 317 -11.41 5.21 -1.25
CA PHE A 317 -12.65 5.95 -0.97
C PHE A 317 -12.72 6.32 0.50
N GLU A 318 -12.92 7.60 0.77
CA GLU A 318 -13.02 8.11 2.12
C GLU A 318 -14.39 7.85 2.77
N ASN A 319 -15.44 7.82 1.93
CA ASN A 319 -16.82 7.67 2.37
C ASN A 319 -17.72 7.14 1.24
N LEU A 320 -18.99 6.87 1.59
CA LEU A 320 -19.97 6.35 0.64
C LEU A 320 -20.28 7.32 -0.51
N GLU A 321 -20.18 8.63 -0.29
CA GLU A 321 -20.48 9.62 -1.34
C GLU A 321 -19.44 9.57 -2.47
N GLU A 322 -18.16 9.43 -2.12
CA GLU A 322 -17.10 9.24 -3.11
C GLU A 322 -17.27 7.95 -3.90
N LEU A 323 -17.65 6.86 -3.21
CA LEU A 323 -17.93 5.59 -3.87
C LEU A 323 -19.12 5.71 -4.82
N ARG A 324 -20.19 6.43 -4.45
CA ARG A 324 -21.36 6.72 -5.31
C ARG A 324 -20.99 7.51 -6.55
N LEU A 325 -20.09 8.49 -6.41
CA LEU A 325 -19.62 9.29 -7.56
C LEU A 325 -18.79 8.44 -8.52
N PHE A 326 -18.02 7.50 -7.98
CA PHE A 326 -17.13 6.65 -8.77
C PHE A 326 -17.89 5.46 -9.42
N ASP A 327 -18.72 4.77 -8.66
CA ASP A 327 -19.54 3.64 -9.13
C ASP A 327 -21.03 3.98 -9.03
N PRO A 328 -21.68 4.32 -10.15
CA PRO A 328 -23.09 4.71 -10.17
C PRO A 328 -24.08 3.67 -9.63
N ARG A 329 -23.66 2.39 -9.50
CA ARG A 329 -24.53 1.34 -8.92
C ARG A 329 -24.90 1.62 -7.48
N TYR A 330 -24.02 2.30 -6.72
CA TYR A 330 -24.28 2.71 -5.34
C TYR A 330 -25.26 3.87 -5.19
N GLN A 331 -25.69 4.51 -6.29
CA GLN A 331 -26.67 5.59 -6.22
C GLN A 331 -28.06 5.06 -5.85
N ASN A 332 -28.44 3.87 -6.35
CA ASN A 332 -29.81 3.34 -6.19
C ASN A 332 -29.88 2.04 -5.37
N HIS A 333 -28.79 1.30 -5.24
CA HIS A 333 -28.74 0.01 -4.54
C HIS A 333 -27.39 -0.18 -3.84
N SER A 334 -27.40 0.01 -2.52
CA SER A 334 -26.21 -0.27 -1.70
C SER A 334 -26.10 -1.74 -1.25
N ASP A 335 -27.13 -2.55 -1.52
CA ASP A 335 -27.33 -3.91 -0.99
C ASP A 335 -27.24 -4.02 0.55
N ASN A 336 -27.55 -2.92 1.24
CA ASN A 336 -27.49 -2.83 2.68
C ASN A 336 -28.91 -2.76 3.28
N ALA A 337 -29.21 -3.62 4.26
CA ALA A 337 -30.53 -3.70 4.87
C ALA A 337 -30.96 -2.40 5.57
N ALA A 338 -30.02 -1.72 6.25
CA ALA A 338 -30.31 -0.47 6.94
C ALA A 338 -30.62 0.67 5.95
N MET A 339 -29.90 0.75 4.84
CA MET A 339 -30.18 1.75 3.78
C MET A 339 -31.52 1.51 3.13
N LYS A 340 -31.86 0.26 2.82
CA LYS A 340 -33.17 -0.13 2.27
C LYS A 340 -34.30 0.24 3.23
N LEU A 341 -34.14 -0.05 4.52
CA LEU A 341 -35.14 0.28 5.53
C LEU A 341 -35.36 1.80 5.66
N VAL A 342 -34.28 2.60 5.67
CA VAL A 342 -34.39 4.07 5.71
C VAL A 342 -35.09 4.58 4.48
N ALA A 343 -34.72 4.11 3.28
CA ALA A 343 -35.34 4.50 2.02
C ALA A 343 -36.84 4.19 2.00
N GLU A 344 -37.24 3.02 2.51
CA GLU A 344 -38.64 2.60 2.61
C GLU A 344 -39.43 3.45 3.61
N VAL A 345 -38.90 3.65 4.83
CA VAL A 345 -39.58 4.41 5.89
C VAL A 345 -39.79 5.86 5.49
N PHE A 346 -38.79 6.48 4.88
CA PHE A 346 -38.86 7.90 4.46
C PHE A 346 -39.44 8.06 3.06
N LYS A 347 -39.71 6.96 2.32
CA LYS A 347 -40.22 6.95 0.95
C LYS A 347 -39.35 7.78 -0.02
N VAL A 348 -38.05 7.59 0.04
CA VAL A 348 -37.06 8.27 -0.78
C VAL A 348 -36.11 7.24 -1.41
N PRO A 349 -35.46 7.56 -2.55
CA PRO A 349 -34.40 6.70 -3.06
C PRO A 349 -33.17 6.71 -2.12
N GLU A 350 -32.39 5.64 -2.11
CA GLU A 350 -31.16 5.57 -1.28
C GLU A 350 -30.19 6.72 -1.57
N SER A 351 -30.18 7.25 -2.81
CA SER A 351 -29.37 8.39 -3.21
C SER A 351 -29.71 9.71 -2.49
N SER A 352 -30.90 9.84 -1.92
CA SER A 352 -31.29 11.01 -1.10
C SER A 352 -30.81 10.92 0.35
N ILE A 353 -30.25 9.80 0.78
CA ILE A 353 -29.72 9.61 2.13
C ILE A 353 -28.26 10.06 2.11
N LYS A 354 -27.99 11.20 2.77
CA LYS A 354 -26.69 11.91 2.75
C LYS A 354 -26.14 12.15 4.14
N ASP A 355 -24.93 12.69 4.23
CA ASP A 355 -24.28 13.10 5.48
C ASP A 355 -24.29 12.00 6.55
N ILE A 356 -24.07 10.75 6.14
CA ILE A 356 -24.15 9.59 7.03
C ILE A 356 -22.95 9.59 7.98
N ARG A 357 -23.22 9.51 9.30
CA ARG A 357 -22.20 9.50 10.33
C ARG A 357 -22.46 8.40 11.34
N CYS A 358 -21.42 7.64 11.66
CA CYS A 358 -21.46 6.68 12.74
C CYS A 358 -21.64 7.41 14.07
N LEU A 359 -22.68 7.09 14.83
CA LEU A 359 -22.76 7.49 16.21
C LEU A 359 -21.98 6.47 17.04
N LYS A 360 -21.10 6.94 17.95
CA LYS A 360 -20.18 6.11 18.72
C LYS A 360 -20.83 4.78 19.11
N ALA A 361 -20.31 3.71 18.54
CA ALA A 361 -20.80 2.37 18.74
C ALA A 361 -20.56 1.91 20.19
N GLY A 362 -21.62 1.80 20.93
CA GLY A 362 -21.67 0.73 21.90
C GLY A 362 -21.58 -0.59 21.12
N MET A 363 -20.85 -1.59 21.61
CA MET A 363 -20.68 -2.89 20.92
C MET A 363 -22.01 -3.60 20.58
N THR A 364 -23.11 -3.19 21.20
CA THR A 364 -24.42 -3.81 21.09
C THR A 364 -25.40 -3.11 20.15
N ASN A 365 -25.30 -1.80 19.98
CA ASN A 365 -26.24 -1.03 19.14
C ASN A 365 -25.48 -0.31 18.02
N LYS A 366 -25.73 -0.74 16.79
CA LYS A 366 -25.22 -0.09 15.57
C LYS A 366 -26.11 1.11 15.27
N SER A 367 -25.60 2.33 15.50
CA SER A 367 -26.36 3.58 15.32
C SER A 367 -25.64 4.53 14.37
N PHE A 368 -26.40 5.19 13.52
CA PHE A 368 -25.88 6.21 12.62
C PHE A 368 -26.86 7.37 12.47
N LEU A 369 -26.34 8.55 12.19
CA LEU A 369 -27.07 9.74 11.82
C LEU A 369 -27.03 9.91 10.32
N PHE A 370 -28.09 10.41 9.73
CA PHE A 370 -28.16 10.72 8.31
C PHE A 370 -29.07 11.93 8.07
N LYS A 371 -28.96 12.51 6.88
CA LYS A 371 -29.91 13.51 6.37
C LYS A 371 -30.62 12.92 5.16
N VAL A 372 -31.86 13.32 4.97
CA VAL A 372 -32.63 13.07 3.76
C VAL A 372 -32.77 14.40 3.03
N GLU A 373 -32.30 14.48 1.78
CA GLU A 373 -32.52 15.67 0.95
C GLU A 373 -34.03 15.87 0.75
N ASP A 374 -34.49 17.15 0.89
CA ASP A 374 -35.88 17.60 0.77
C ASP A 374 -36.78 17.38 2.01
N ARG A 375 -36.22 17.16 3.21
CA ARG A 375 -37.00 17.14 4.46
C ARG A 375 -36.26 17.75 5.65
#